data_e287cbd139600fc26c44337ff286dd85
#
_entry.id   e287cbd139600fc26c44337ff286dd85
#
_cell.length_a   1.000
_cell.length_b   1.000
_cell.length_c   1.000
_cell.angle_alpha   90.00
_cell.angle_beta   90.00
_cell.angle_gamma   90.00
#
_symmetry.space_group_name_H-M   'P 1'
#
loop_
_entity.id
_entity.type
_entity.pdbx_description
1 polymer ?
#
loop_
_entity_poly.entity_id
_entity_poly.type
_entity_poly.pdbx_seq_one_letter_code
_entity_poly.pdbx_strand_id
1 'polypeptide(L)'
;MREDALRSIAAFIKENDDFTVVAHTAPDGDTLGASLALYGVLVRIGKRAAVVCEQPVPHTYAFLPGAEHVLLPEDARQTEHVIAVDCADRARMGTALRLFDGALHTCNIDHHPSNDFYAEFNAVDDMAAAAGELIASLAEMLLPGLDAPLANCLYTAL
;
A
#
# COMPACT_ATOMS: atom_id res chain seq x y z
N MET A 1 -18.52 0.38 -8.34
CA MET A 1 -17.48 1.45 -8.32
C MET A 1 -16.28 1.07 -7.45
N ARG A 2 -16.36 1.05 -6.10
CA ARG A 2 -15.24 0.63 -5.23
C ARG A 2 -14.77 -0.80 -5.54
N GLU A 3 -15.69 -1.74 -5.55
CA GLU A 3 -15.39 -3.16 -5.76
C GLU A 3 -14.77 -3.42 -7.13
N ASP A 4 -15.24 -2.76 -8.19
CA ASP A 4 -14.70 -2.93 -9.54
C ASP A 4 -13.26 -2.40 -9.63
N ALA A 5 -12.96 -1.26 -8.98
CA ALA A 5 -11.61 -0.72 -8.91
C ALA A 5 -10.66 -1.66 -8.17
N LEU A 6 -11.08 -2.19 -7.02
CA LEU A 6 -10.29 -3.20 -6.28
C LEU A 6 -10.10 -4.49 -7.08
N ARG A 7 -11.13 -4.95 -7.82
CA ARG A 7 -11.01 -6.11 -8.72
C ARG A 7 -9.98 -5.87 -9.84
N SER A 8 -9.94 -4.66 -10.40
CA SER A 8 -8.94 -4.29 -11.40
C SER A 8 -7.53 -4.32 -10.84
N ILE A 9 -7.33 -3.78 -9.62
CA ILE A 9 -6.03 -3.84 -8.92
C ILE A 9 -5.69 -5.30 -8.55
N ALA A 10 -6.66 -6.10 -8.10
CA ALA A 10 -6.42 -7.51 -7.79
C ALA A 10 -5.99 -8.30 -9.04
N ALA A 11 -6.62 -8.05 -10.20
CA ALA A 11 -6.22 -8.66 -11.47
C ALA A 11 -4.81 -8.23 -11.86
N PHE A 12 -4.52 -6.92 -11.80
CA PHE A 12 -3.19 -6.37 -12.06
C PHE A 12 -2.11 -7.02 -11.17
N ILE A 13 -2.37 -7.18 -9.86
CA ILE A 13 -1.45 -7.85 -8.93
C ILE A 13 -1.23 -9.33 -9.32
N LYS A 14 -2.28 -10.04 -9.71
CA LYS A 14 -2.17 -11.47 -10.11
C LYS A 14 -1.29 -11.65 -11.34
N GLU A 15 -1.40 -10.75 -12.31
CA GLU A 15 -0.72 -10.83 -13.60
C GLU A 15 0.74 -10.35 -13.57
N ASN A 16 1.11 -9.55 -12.56
CA ASN A 16 2.43 -8.92 -12.46
C ASN A 16 3.21 -9.41 -11.23
N ASP A 17 4.47 -9.00 -11.14
CA ASP A 17 5.40 -9.29 -10.04
C ASP A 17 6.25 -8.05 -9.75
N ASP A 18 6.99 -8.07 -8.64
CA ASP A 18 7.98 -7.06 -8.30
C ASP A 18 7.39 -5.66 -8.02
N PHE A 19 6.70 -5.57 -6.90
CA PHE A 19 5.97 -4.38 -6.47
C PHE A 19 6.75 -3.54 -5.47
N THR A 20 6.62 -2.23 -5.57
CA THR A 20 6.94 -1.30 -4.47
C THR A 20 5.65 -0.71 -3.91
N VAL A 21 5.42 -0.89 -2.63
CA VAL A 21 4.34 -0.25 -1.88
C VAL A 21 4.90 1.02 -1.24
N VAL A 22 4.28 2.16 -1.49
CA VAL A 22 4.71 3.47 -0.95
C VAL A 22 3.70 3.97 0.06
N ALA A 23 4.17 4.20 1.29
CA ALA A 23 3.45 4.86 2.36
C ALA A 23 3.64 6.39 2.30
N HIS A 24 2.72 7.17 2.85
CA HIS A 24 2.85 8.62 2.89
C HIS A 24 3.89 9.10 3.92
N THR A 25 4.35 10.36 3.75
CA THR A 25 5.22 11.07 4.71
C THR A 25 4.54 11.27 6.06
N ALA A 26 5.32 11.37 7.14
CA ALA A 26 4.80 11.45 8.50
C ALA A 26 3.83 10.28 8.81
N PRO A 27 4.31 9.03 8.67
CA PRO A 27 3.44 7.86 8.64
C PRO A 27 2.72 7.66 9.97
N ASP A 28 1.44 7.36 9.88
CA ASP A 28 0.55 7.03 10.99
C ASP A 28 0.13 5.55 10.97
N GLY A 29 -0.87 5.19 11.80
CA GLY A 29 -1.34 3.81 11.91
C GLY A 29 -2.02 3.30 10.66
N ASP A 30 -2.79 4.16 9.96
CA ASP A 30 -3.47 3.75 8.72
C ASP A 30 -2.45 3.48 7.61
N THR A 31 -1.60 4.46 7.28
CA THR A 31 -0.66 4.27 6.17
C THR A 31 0.31 3.12 6.40
N LEU A 32 0.84 2.95 7.63
CA LEU A 32 1.76 1.85 7.95
C LEU A 32 1.04 0.50 8.01
N GLY A 33 -0.08 0.44 8.71
CA GLY A 33 -0.87 -0.78 8.83
C GLY A 33 -1.35 -1.27 7.47
N ALA A 34 -1.92 -0.39 6.65
CA ALA A 34 -2.39 -0.72 5.31
C ALA A 34 -1.25 -1.12 4.36
N SER A 35 -0.13 -0.36 4.35
CA SER A 35 1.04 -0.68 3.50
C SER A 35 1.69 -2.00 3.88
N LEU A 36 1.88 -2.28 5.18
CA LEU A 36 2.45 -3.52 5.66
C LEU A 36 1.50 -4.73 5.46
N ALA A 37 0.19 -4.51 5.59
CA ALA A 37 -0.79 -5.53 5.24
C ALA A 37 -0.72 -5.88 3.75
N LEU A 38 -0.69 -4.88 2.86
CA LEU A 38 -0.54 -5.12 1.42
C LEU A 38 0.76 -5.82 1.08
N TYR A 39 1.89 -5.38 1.66
CA TYR A 39 3.18 -6.07 1.53
C TYR A 39 3.06 -7.54 1.94
N GLY A 40 2.46 -7.79 3.11
CA GLY A 40 2.24 -9.15 3.60
C GLY A 40 1.35 -10.00 2.69
N VAL A 41 0.32 -9.42 2.06
CA VAL A 41 -0.52 -10.09 1.04
C VAL A 41 0.32 -10.46 -0.17
N LEU A 42 1.09 -9.51 -0.73
CA LEU A 42 1.92 -9.73 -1.91
C LEU A 42 2.92 -10.87 -1.69
N VAL A 43 3.60 -10.89 -0.55
CA VAL A 43 4.56 -11.96 -0.20
C VAL A 43 3.86 -13.33 -0.11
N ARG A 44 2.65 -13.40 0.49
CA ARG A 44 1.89 -14.66 0.65
C ARG A 44 1.41 -15.26 -0.66
N ILE A 45 1.13 -14.42 -1.65
CA ILE A 45 0.78 -14.90 -3.00
C ILE A 45 2.01 -15.12 -3.89
N GLY A 46 3.22 -15.09 -3.29
CA GLY A 46 4.47 -15.40 -3.98
C GLY A 46 5.04 -14.26 -4.83
N LYS A 47 4.60 -13.02 -4.62
CA LYS A 47 5.13 -11.85 -5.32
C LYS A 47 6.35 -11.29 -4.61
N ARG A 48 7.31 -10.79 -5.39
CA ARG A 48 8.39 -9.95 -4.87
C ARG A 48 7.81 -8.58 -4.54
N ALA A 49 8.10 -8.08 -3.35
CA ALA A 49 7.59 -6.80 -2.90
C ALA A 49 8.59 -6.09 -1.99
N ALA A 50 8.54 -4.76 -1.99
CA ALA A 50 9.18 -3.89 -1.02
C ALA A 50 8.16 -2.89 -0.50
N VAL A 51 8.36 -2.41 0.72
CA VAL A 51 7.59 -1.31 1.30
C VAL A 51 8.53 -0.15 1.59
N VAL A 52 8.13 1.05 1.20
CA VAL A 52 8.97 2.26 1.25
C VAL A 52 8.20 3.38 1.94
N CYS A 53 8.86 4.08 2.84
CA CYS A 53 8.38 5.31 3.45
C CYS A 53 9.53 6.32 3.50
N GLU A 54 9.23 7.61 3.28
CA GLU A 54 10.26 8.67 3.36
C GLU A 54 10.94 8.73 4.72
N GLN A 55 10.23 8.39 5.78
CA GLN A 55 10.73 8.45 7.15
C GLN A 55 10.80 7.06 7.77
N PRO A 56 11.72 6.85 8.71
CA PRO A 56 11.77 5.61 9.49
C PRO A 56 10.43 5.35 10.19
N VAL A 57 10.10 4.07 10.36
CA VAL A 57 8.91 3.67 11.11
C VAL A 57 8.99 4.23 12.54
N PRO A 58 8.00 5.02 12.99
CA PRO A 58 7.96 5.50 14.36
C PRO A 58 7.97 4.34 15.36
N HIS A 59 8.67 4.51 16.48
CA HIS A 59 8.82 3.46 17.50
C HIS A 59 7.46 2.89 17.97
N THR A 60 6.42 3.72 17.99
CA THR A 60 5.05 3.33 18.35
C THR A 60 4.46 2.25 17.44
N TYR A 61 4.96 2.13 16.20
CA TYR A 61 4.51 1.15 15.21
C TYR A 61 5.55 0.06 14.92
N ALA A 62 6.69 0.06 15.63
CA ALA A 62 7.75 -0.94 15.43
C ALA A 62 7.31 -2.38 15.75
N PHE A 63 6.18 -2.56 16.43
CA PHE A 63 5.60 -3.86 16.75
C PHE A 63 4.86 -4.50 15.55
N LEU A 64 4.57 -3.73 14.50
CA LEU A 64 3.84 -4.25 13.34
C LEU A 64 4.66 -5.29 12.60
N PRO A 65 4.06 -6.43 12.23
CA PRO A 65 4.72 -7.42 11.39
C PRO A 65 5.22 -6.81 10.08
N GLY A 66 6.51 -6.94 9.81
CA GLY A 66 7.15 -6.40 8.61
C GLY A 66 7.67 -4.96 8.75
N ALA A 67 7.49 -4.30 9.90
CA ALA A 67 7.99 -2.94 10.13
C ALA A 67 9.51 -2.83 9.90
N GLU A 68 10.26 -3.90 10.20
CA GLU A 68 11.70 -4.00 9.98
C GLU A 68 12.12 -4.06 8.50
N HIS A 69 11.16 -4.30 7.59
CA HIS A 69 11.38 -4.36 6.15
C HIS A 69 11.06 -3.06 5.43
N VAL A 70 10.56 -2.04 6.14
CA VAL A 70 10.30 -0.73 5.54
C VAL A 70 11.62 -0.07 5.17
N LEU A 71 11.78 0.23 3.89
CA LEU A 71 12.98 0.87 3.36
C LEU A 71 12.82 2.39 3.32
N LEU A 72 13.93 3.10 3.45
CA LEU A 72 13.99 4.50 3.04
C LEU A 72 14.07 4.59 1.51
N PRO A 73 13.62 5.69 0.90
CA PRO A 73 13.63 5.83 -0.55
C PRO A 73 15.01 5.61 -1.18
N GLU A 74 16.09 6.08 -0.55
CA GLU A 74 17.46 5.92 -1.04
C GLU A 74 17.95 4.47 -1.09
N ASP A 75 17.41 3.60 -0.23
CA ASP A 75 17.76 2.17 -0.17
C ASP A 75 16.89 1.32 -1.12
N ALA A 76 15.82 1.90 -1.65
CA ALA A 76 14.90 1.21 -2.53
C ALA A 76 15.33 1.28 -4.00
N ARG A 77 15.29 0.13 -4.67
CA ARG A 77 15.50 0.06 -6.12
C ARG A 77 14.22 0.47 -6.88
N GLN A 78 14.39 0.93 -8.10
CA GLN A 78 13.27 1.16 -9.00
C GLN A 78 12.60 -0.17 -9.38
N THR A 79 11.27 -0.21 -9.34
CA THR A 79 10.45 -1.31 -9.86
C THR A 79 9.52 -0.79 -10.95
N GLU A 80 8.99 -1.70 -11.76
CA GLU A 80 8.03 -1.34 -12.81
C GLU A 80 6.61 -1.09 -12.27
N HIS A 81 6.29 -1.64 -11.07
CA HIS A 81 4.95 -1.59 -10.49
C HIS A 81 5.01 -0.93 -9.11
N VAL A 82 4.33 0.20 -8.95
CA VAL A 82 4.29 0.95 -7.69
C VAL A 82 2.84 1.16 -7.24
N ILE A 83 2.57 0.85 -5.97
CA ILE A 83 1.26 1.02 -5.35
C ILE A 83 1.40 2.03 -4.21
N ALA A 84 0.83 3.21 -4.38
CA ALA A 84 0.70 4.20 -3.30
C ALA A 84 -0.50 3.85 -2.41
N VAL A 85 -0.30 3.84 -1.10
CA VAL A 85 -1.32 3.50 -0.11
C VAL A 85 -1.52 4.69 0.82
N ASP A 86 -2.77 5.09 1.00
CA ASP A 86 -3.17 6.19 1.89
C ASP A 86 -2.53 7.53 1.51
N CYS A 87 -2.36 7.75 0.22
CA CYS A 87 -1.78 8.97 -0.34
C CYS A 87 -2.83 9.73 -1.14
N ALA A 88 -3.36 10.81 -0.57
CA ALA A 88 -4.38 11.64 -1.21
C ALA A 88 -3.86 12.31 -2.50
N ASP A 89 -2.59 12.64 -2.53
CA ASP A 89 -1.91 13.26 -3.66
C ASP A 89 -0.45 12.79 -3.76
N ARG A 90 0.19 13.13 -4.88
CA ARG A 90 1.57 12.72 -5.17
C ARG A 90 2.60 13.30 -4.19
N ALA A 91 2.37 14.52 -3.68
CA ALA A 91 3.31 15.17 -2.76
C ALA A 91 3.38 14.43 -1.41
N ARG A 92 2.32 13.73 -1.03
CA ARG A 92 2.29 12.90 0.18
C ARG A 92 3.31 11.76 0.18
N MET A 93 3.83 11.35 -0.97
CA MET A 93 4.88 10.35 -1.06
C MET A 93 6.28 10.89 -0.72
N GLY A 94 6.46 12.22 -0.63
CA GLY A 94 7.75 12.84 -0.35
C GLY A 94 8.82 12.42 -1.36
N THR A 95 10.03 12.10 -0.90
CA THR A 95 11.13 11.66 -1.76
C THR A 95 10.92 10.28 -2.40
N ALA A 96 9.98 9.46 -1.87
CA ALA A 96 9.57 8.21 -2.51
C ALA A 96 8.79 8.43 -3.82
N LEU A 97 8.31 9.65 -4.09
CA LEU A 97 7.66 10.03 -5.35
C LEU A 97 8.51 9.68 -6.58
N ARG A 98 9.84 9.73 -6.47
CA ARG A 98 10.73 9.32 -7.56
C ARG A 98 10.50 7.88 -8.04
N LEU A 99 10.15 6.97 -7.12
CA LEU A 99 9.87 5.57 -7.44
C LEU A 99 8.55 5.43 -8.19
N PHE A 100 7.55 6.22 -7.77
CA PHE A 100 6.25 6.28 -8.42
C PHE A 100 6.36 6.85 -9.83
N ASP A 101 7.10 7.95 -10.00
CA ASP A 101 7.29 8.61 -11.30
C ASP A 101 8.13 7.78 -12.28
N GLY A 102 9.01 6.95 -11.78
CA GLY A 102 9.83 6.04 -12.59
C GLY A 102 9.19 4.71 -12.92
N ALA A 103 7.97 4.43 -12.40
CA ALA A 103 7.26 3.18 -12.64
C ALA A 103 6.59 3.17 -14.03
N LEU A 104 6.45 1.99 -14.61
CA LEU A 104 5.66 1.79 -15.83
C LEU A 104 4.16 1.76 -15.53
N HIS A 105 3.78 1.18 -14.39
CA HIS A 105 2.41 1.04 -13.95
C HIS A 105 2.25 1.48 -12.51
N THR A 106 1.21 2.24 -12.24
CA THR A 106 0.96 2.82 -10.91
C THR A 106 -0.44 2.52 -10.42
N CYS A 107 -0.56 2.23 -9.13
CA CYS A 107 -1.83 2.10 -8.43
C CYS A 107 -1.90 3.10 -7.27
N ASN A 108 -3.10 3.53 -6.93
CA ASN A 108 -3.39 4.27 -5.70
C ASN A 108 -4.59 3.63 -4.99
N ILE A 109 -4.42 3.33 -3.70
CA ILE A 109 -5.47 2.81 -2.83
C ILE A 109 -5.62 3.78 -1.67
N ASP A 110 -6.75 4.49 -1.60
CA ASP A 110 -6.91 5.62 -0.70
C ASP A 110 -8.38 5.83 -0.29
N HIS A 111 -8.58 6.56 0.81
CA HIS A 111 -9.90 6.89 1.30
C HIS A 111 -10.15 8.41 1.46
N HIS A 112 -9.19 9.23 1.10
CA HIS A 112 -9.32 10.69 1.24
C HIS A 112 -10.26 11.29 0.20
N PRO A 113 -11.24 12.13 0.59
CA PRO A 113 -12.14 12.81 -0.35
C PRO A 113 -11.42 13.83 -1.24
N SER A 114 -10.20 14.24 -0.88
CA SER A 114 -9.35 15.14 -1.65
C SER A 114 -8.45 14.43 -2.66
N ASN A 115 -8.63 13.13 -2.89
CA ASN A 115 -7.77 12.37 -3.78
C ASN A 115 -7.88 12.85 -5.23
N ASP A 116 -6.71 13.04 -5.88
CA ASP A 116 -6.60 13.56 -7.26
C ASP A 116 -6.74 12.47 -8.34
N PHE A 117 -6.90 11.20 -7.99
CA PHE A 117 -6.96 10.06 -8.92
C PHE A 117 -5.77 10.00 -9.88
N TYR A 118 -4.56 10.19 -9.35
CA TYR A 118 -3.33 10.46 -10.09
C TYR A 118 -2.62 9.22 -10.64
N ALA A 119 -3.03 8.03 -10.25
CA ALA A 119 -2.44 6.76 -10.69
C ALA A 119 -3.13 6.22 -11.96
N GLU A 120 -2.54 5.24 -12.61
CA GLU A 120 -3.17 4.49 -13.70
C GLU A 120 -4.40 3.71 -13.20
N PHE A 121 -4.28 3.04 -12.04
CA PHE A 121 -5.37 2.34 -11.36
C PHE A 121 -5.63 3.01 -10.02
N ASN A 122 -6.87 3.47 -9.80
CA ASN A 122 -7.24 4.16 -8.56
C ASN A 122 -8.42 3.43 -7.91
N ALA A 123 -8.21 2.95 -6.67
CA ALA A 123 -9.27 2.47 -5.80
C ALA A 123 -9.42 3.46 -4.65
N VAL A 124 -10.28 4.43 -4.83
CA VAL A 124 -10.56 5.50 -3.87
C VAL A 124 -12.00 5.41 -3.39
N ASP A 125 -12.19 5.42 -2.07
CA ASP A 125 -13.51 5.39 -1.45
C ASP A 125 -13.53 6.30 -0.22
N ASP A 126 -14.08 7.49 -0.38
CA ASP A 126 -14.21 8.52 0.66
C ASP A 126 -15.26 8.16 1.76
N MET A 127 -15.99 7.07 1.58
CA MET A 127 -16.89 6.54 2.60
C MET A 127 -16.21 5.48 3.49
N ALA A 128 -15.02 5.00 3.11
CA ALA A 128 -14.24 4.07 3.94
C ALA A 128 -13.67 4.78 5.17
N ALA A 129 -13.63 4.09 6.30
CA ALA A 129 -13.09 4.63 7.55
C ALA A 129 -11.57 4.87 7.45
N ALA A 130 -10.86 4.05 6.68
CA ALA A 130 -9.40 4.03 6.55
C ALA A 130 -9.00 3.36 5.23
N ALA A 131 -7.78 3.61 4.74
CA ALA A 131 -7.21 2.85 3.64
C ALA A 131 -7.09 1.36 3.96
N GLY A 132 -6.90 1.02 5.25
CA GLY A 132 -6.90 -0.35 5.76
C GLY A 132 -8.16 -1.15 5.41
N GLU A 133 -9.33 -0.50 5.32
CA GLU A 133 -10.59 -1.16 4.92
C GLU A 133 -10.56 -1.61 3.45
N LEU A 134 -9.97 -0.81 2.57
CA LEU A 134 -9.79 -1.16 1.17
C LEU A 134 -8.77 -2.30 1.02
N ILE A 135 -7.67 -2.24 1.78
CA ILE A 135 -6.66 -3.30 1.79
C ILE A 135 -7.24 -4.61 2.33
N ALA A 136 -8.09 -4.58 3.36
CA ALA A 136 -8.77 -5.78 3.85
C ALA A 136 -9.64 -6.42 2.76
N SER A 137 -10.43 -5.62 2.04
CA SER A 137 -11.24 -6.08 0.91
C SER A 137 -10.38 -6.66 -0.23
N LEU A 138 -9.26 -6.02 -0.54
CA LEU A 138 -8.31 -6.52 -1.54
C LEU A 138 -7.66 -7.83 -1.10
N ALA A 139 -7.30 -7.96 0.17
CA ALA A 139 -6.73 -9.19 0.74
C ALA A 139 -7.70 -10.38 0.61
N GLU A 140 -9.00 -10.18 0.85
CA GLU A 140 -10.03 -11.21 0.67
C GLU A 140 -10.16 -11.68 -0.80
N MET A 141 -9.86 -10.80 -1.78
CA MET A 141 -9.86 -11.17 -3.20
C MET A 141 -8.62 -11.97 -3.62
N LEU A 142 -7.53 -11.86 -2.85
CA LEU A 142 -6.22 -12.42 -3.19
C LEU A 142 -5.85 -13.64 -2.36
N LEU A 143 -6.37 -13.77 -1.14
CA LEU A 143 -6.02 -14.81 -0.17
C LEU A 143 -7.26 -15.61 0.26
N PRO A 144 -7.10 -16.88 0.62
CA PRO A 144 -8.20 -17.69 1.16
C PRO A 144 -8.61 -17.30 2.59
N GLY A 145 -7.86 -16.42 3.25
CA GLY A 145 -8.12 -15.93 4.60
C GLY A 145 -6.96 -15.09 5.15
N LEU A 146 -7.22 -14.43 6.27
CA LEU A 146 -6.24 -13.59 6.97
C LEU A 146 -5.63 -14.37 8.14
N ASP A 147 -4.31 -14.29 8.28
CA ASP A 147 -3.61 -14.78 9.47
C ASP A 147 -3.42 -13.66 10.51
N ALA A 148 -2.95 -14.00 11.70
CA ALA A 148 -2.76 -13.05 12.78
C ALA A 148 -1.81 -11.89 12.45
N PRO A 149 -0.66 -12.09 11.76
CA PRO A 149 0.18 -10.97 11.33
C PRO A 149 -0.54 -9.97 10.41
N LEU A 150 -1.28 -10.44 9.41
CA LEU A 150 -2.08 -9.57 8.54
C LEU A 150 -3.18 -8.86 9.31
N ALA A 151 -3.89 -9.59 10.18
CA ALA A 151 -4.93 -9.02 11.02
C ALA A 151 -4.40 -7.91 11.94
N ASN A 152 -3.20 -8.06 12.50
CA ASN A 152 -2.57 -7.02 13.32
C ASN A 152 -2.28 -5.74 12.53
N CYS A 153 -1.78 -5.85 11.31
CA CYS A 153 -1.55 -4.69 10.44
C CYS A 153 -2.88 -4.00 10.09
N LEU A 154 -3.88 -4.76 9.66
CA LEU A 154 -5.19 -4.22 9.31
C LEU A 154 -5.90 -3.60 10.51
N TYR A 155 -5.84 -4.22 11.68
CA TYR A 155 -6.44 -3.67 12.90
C TYR A 155 -5.79 -2.35 13.33
N THR A 156 -4.49 -2.19 13.08
CA THR A 156 -3.79 -0.92 13.37
C THR A 156 -4.15 0.18 12.38
N ALA A 157 -4.51 -0.19 11.15
CA ALA A 157 -4.94 0.74 10.11
C ALA A 157 -6.37 1.26 10.31
N LEU A 158 -7.22 0.53 11.07
CA LEU A 158 -8.62 0.88 11.37
C LEU A 158 -8.75 1.70 12.67
#